data_532aae5f9d06d7bad1b3a56aad28d776
#
_entry.id   532aae5f9d06d7bad1b3a56aad28d776
#
_cell.length_a   1.000
_cell.length_b   1.000
_cell.length_c   1.000
_cell.angle_alpha   90.00
_cell.angle_beta   90.00
_cell.angle_gamma   90.00
#
_symmetry.space_group_name_H-M   'P 1'
#
loop_
_entity.id
_entity.type
_entity.pdbx_description
1 polymer ?
#
loop_
_entity_poly.entity_id
_entity_poly.type
_entity_poly.pdbx_seq_one_letter_code
_entity_poly.pdbx_strand_id
1 'polypeptide(L)'
;MNIIAEQLLGSIEWVDENSGYCQCPGEHLHNGKNGARDCQVFLEGAPTIHCFHDSCATPVAQANYELRRAIGREEMSTSAQVEVRRNVNTLPKQFGRVSRKLKETPVPQGLLERVVQQRWHPSDMWEDSPDKLLDDCTNDWRKVLALFEPDDVVWIGAITDSGGANGGKHFKAQKEWLRGSVCPGAFTCPSTFKVGTESRSGASVAQRRYLVVESDLLKKDEIGAVFRWLNKYLTLWAVVDTGGKSLHGWFSYPKKNIPMLKELLGQLRCDTKMFGASQPCRMPSARRGKGWQSLVFYAPEGYARS
;
A
#
# COMPACT_ATOMS: atom_id res chain seq x y z
N MET A 1 14.12 10.00 -11.86
CA MET A 1 12.74 10.41 -11.51
C MET A 1 12.49 11.89 -11.82
N ASN A 2 13.35 12.82 -11.39
CA ASN A 2 13.15 14.27 -11.61
C ASN A 2 13.02 14.63 -13.09
N ILE A 3 13.88 14.10 -13.96
CA ILE A 3 13.82 14.33 -15.42
C ILE A 3 12.48 13.92 -16.01
N ILE A 4 11.91 12.79 -15.57
CA ILE A 4 10.61 12.31 -16.04
C ILE A 4 9.49 13.24 -15.56
N ALA A 5 9.54 13.66 -14.29
CA ALA A 5 8.58 14.59 -13.76
C ALA A 5 8.58 15.91 -14.53
N GLU A 6 9.77 16.45 -14.86
CA GLU A 6 9.90 17.66 -15.67
C GLU A 6 9.44 17.46 -17.12
N GLN A 7 9.65 16.30 -17.71
CA GLN A 7 9.12 15.97 -19.05
C GLN A 7 7.61 15.95 -19.13
N LEU A 8 6.94 15.53 -18.05
CA LEU A 8 5.48 15.40 -17.99
C LEU A 8 4.78 16.67 -17.49
N LEU A 9 5.39 17.37 -16.55
CA LEU A 9 4.77 18.50 -15.84
C LEU A 9 5.33 19.85 -16.26
N GLY A 10 6.38 19.87 -17.09
CA GLY A 10 7.11 21.08 -17.43
C GLY A 10 8.07 21.50 -16.33
N SER A 11 8.35 22.80 -16.23
CA SER A 11 9.29 23.33 -15.24
C SER A 11 8.81 23.09 -13.82
N ILE A 12 9.69 22.55 -12.97
CA ILE A 12 9.43 22.29 -11.55
C ILE A 12 10.41 23.12 -10.71
N GLU A 13 9.86 23.90 -9.77
CA GLU A 13 10.66 24.57 -8.73
C GLU A 13 10.95 23.58 -7.62
N TRP A 14 12.10 22.88 -7.70
CA TRP A 14 12.48 21.87 -6.71
C TRP A 14 12.78 22.51 -5.36
N VAL A 15 12.17 21.97 -4.32
CA VAL A 15 12.39 22.34 -2.91
C VAL A 15 13.47 21.45 -2.30
N ASP A 16 13.52 20.19 -2.73
CA ASP A 16 14.52 19.18 -2.36
C ASP A 16 14.65 18.14 -3.49
N GLU A 17 15.41 17.05 -3.23
CA GLU A 17 15.67 16.00 -4.22
C GLU A 17 14.43 15.26 -4.70
N ASN A 18 13.32 15.30 -3.93
CA ASN A 18 12.14 14.49 -4.18
C ASN A 18 10.82 15.28 -4.16
N SER A 19 10.85 16.59 -3.99
CA SER A 19 9.63 17.41 -3.97
C SER A 19 9.84 18.80 -4.58
N GLY A 20 8.81 19.30 -5.26
CA GLY A 20 8.84 20.61 -5.89
C GLY A 20 7.45 21.14 -6.21
N TYR A 21 7.41 22.42 -6.60
CA TYR A 21 6.22 23.07 -7.11
C TYR A 21 6.18 22.98 -8.63
N CYS A 22 5.02 22.65 -9.19
CA CYS A 22 4.83 22.52 -10.64
C CYS A 22 3.53 23.23 -11.07
N GLN A 23 3.39 23.45 -12.37
CA GLN A 23 2.13 23.92 -12.93
C GLN A 23 1.07 22.81 -12.75
N CYS A 24 -0.14 23.21 -12.32
CA CYS A 24 -1.23 22.26 -12.18
C CYS A 24 -1.71 21.75 -13.54
N PRO A 25 -1.81 20.42 -13.76
CA PRO A 25 -2.35 19.87 -15.00
C PRO A 25 -3.77 20.31 -15.33
N GLY A 26 -4.53 20.71 -14.30
CA GLY A 26 -5.89 21.24 -14.42
C GLY A 26 -6.01 22.74 -14.14
N GLU A 27 -4.95 23.53 -14.30
CA GLU A 27 -4.95 24.96 -13.98
C GLU A 27 -6.08 25.75 -14.64
N HIS A 28 -6.44 25.38 -15.87
CA HIS A 28 -7.54 26.00 -16.62
C HIS A 28 -8.93 25.82 -15.98
N LEU A 29 -9.05 24.92 -15.01
CA LEU A 29 -10.30 24.66 -14.26
C LEU A 29 -10.34 25.38 -12.91
N HIS A 30 -9.28 26.09 -12.52
CA HIS A 30 -9.24 26.79 -11.25
C HIS A 30 -10.21 27.98 -11.23
N ASN A 31 -11.00 28.07 -10.17
CA ASN A 31 -11.95 29.17 -9.95
C ASN A 31 -11.31 30.25 -9.06
N GLY A 32 -10.29 30.93 -9.54
CA GLY A 32 -9.64 31.99 -8.75
C GLY A 32 -8.27 32.42 -9.30
N LYS A 33 -7.53 33.20 -8.51
CA LYS A 33 -6.15 33.56 -8.86
C LYS A 33 -5.25 32.33 -8.62
N ASN A 34 -4.58 31.88 -9.67
CA ASN A 34 -3.60 30.80 -9.57
C ASN A 34 -2.36 31.30 -8.83
N GLY A 35 -1.98 30.63 -7.76
CA GLY A 35 -0.71 30.84 -7.08
C GLY A 35 0.38 29.94 -7.69
N ALA A 36 1.59 30.47 -7.83
CA ALA A 36 2.74 29.71 -8.37
C ALA A 36 3.06 28.44 -7.53
N ARG A 37 2.47 28.26 -6.36
CA ARG A 37 2.73 27.18 -5.41
C ARG A 37 1.49 26.40 -5.02
N ASP A 38 0.46 26.44 -5.86
CA ASP A 38 -0.82 25.74 -5.60
C ASP A 38 -0.77 24.24 -5.95
N CYS A 39 0.26 23.81 -6.70
CA CYS A 39 0.44 22.41 -7.07
C CYS A 39 1.86 21.92 -6.73
N GLN A 40 1.95 20.78 -6.09
CA GLN A 40 3.21 20.14 -5.70
C GLN A 40 3.32 18.74 -6.29
N VAL A 41 4.55 18.35 -6.63
CA VAL A 41 4.92 16.97 -6.96
C VAL A 41 5.81 16.40 -5.86
N PHE A 42 5.56 15.15 -5.51
CA PHE A 42 6.33 14.34 -4.56
C PHE A 42 6.77 13.07 -5.27
N LEU A 43 8.07 12.77 -5.28
CA LEU A 43 8.65 11.59 -5.93
C LEU A 43 9.10 10.52 -4.94
N GLU A 44 9.08 10.82 -3.64
CA GLU A 44 9.36 9.82 -2.60
C GLU A 44 8.11 9.00 -2.31
N GLY A 45 8.22 7.67 -2.38
CA GLY A 45 7.09 6.78 -2.23
C GLY A 45 6.36 6.55 -3.56
N ALA A 46 5.04 6.52 -3.55
CA ALA A 46 4.25 6.57 -4.78
C ALA A 46 4.29 7.99 -5.34
N PRO A 47 4.85 8.21 -6.55
CA PRO A 47 4.94 9.53 -7.13
C PRO A 47 3.56 10.19 -7.18
N THR A 48 3.45 11.40 -6.64
CA THR A 48 2.15 12.05 -6.44
C THR A 48 2.21 13.54 -6.75
N ILE A 49 1.28 14.00 -7.58
CA ILE A 49 0.99 15.40 -7.82
C ILE A 49 -0.20 15.77 -6.96
N HIS A 50 -0.13 16.86 -6.23
CA HIS A 50 -1.22 17.35 -5.40
C HIS A 50 -1.46 18.84 -5.70
N CYS A 51 -2.71 19.20 -6.01
CA CYS A 51 -3.15 20.56 -6.14
C CYS A 51 -4.14 20.91 -5.02
N PHE A 52 -4.09 22.13 -4.51
CA PHE A 52 -4.98 22.58 -3.43
C PHE A 52 -6.39 22.94 -3.92
N HIS A 53 -6.66 22.88 -5.23
CA HIS A 53 -7.98 23.17 -5.81
C HIS A 53 -8.75 21.89 -6.11
N ASP A 54 -9.99 21.80 -5.66
CA ASP A 54 -10.87 20.64 -5.92
C ASP A 54 -11.31 20.53 -7.38
N SER A 55 -11.39 21.69 -8.08
CA SER A 55 -11.87 21.78 -9.47
C SER A 55 -10.97 21.03 -10.46
N CYS A 56 -9.70 20.80 -10.15
CA CYS A 56 -8.73 20.11 -11.01
C CYS A 56 -8.47 18.65 -10.63
N ALA A 57 -9.29 18.05 -9.77
CA ALA A 57 -9.09 16.67 -9.27
C ALA A 57 -8.93 15.63 -10.40
N THR A 58 -9.76 15.69 -11.45
CA THR A 58 -9.69 14.76 -12.58
C THR A 58 -8.40 14.88 -13.41
N PRO A 59 -7.98 16.07 -13.89
CA PRO A 59 -6.69 16.22 -14.57
C PRO A 59 -5.49 15.86 -13.70
N VAL A 60 -5.51 16.16 -12.40
CA VAL A 60 -4.46 15.79 -11.46
C VAL A 60 -4.37 14.28 -11.29
N ALA A 61 -5.51 13.59 -11.18
CA ALA A 61 -5.55 12.12 -11.12
C ALA A 61 -4.96 11.48 -12.39
N GLN A 62 -5.30 12.01 -13.57
CA GLN A 62 -4.75 11.54 -14.84
C GLN A 62 -3.22 11.75 -14.91
N ALA A 63 -2.74 12.94 -14.52
CA ALA A 63 -1.32 13.25 -14.49
C ALA A 63 -0.54 12.37 -13.48
N ASN A 64 -1.14 12.06 -12.34
CA ASN A 64 -0.60 11.10 -11.37
C ASN A 64 -0.43 9.71 -11.98
N TYR A 65 -1.42 9.24 -12.72
CA TYR A 65 -1.34 7.96 -13.44
C TYR A 65 -0.18 7.96 -14.46
N GLU A 66 -0.08 9.01 -15.28
CA GLU A 66 0.98 9.13 -16.30
C GLU A 66 2.37 9.22 -15.68
N LEU A 67 2.54 10.01 -14.61
CA LEU A 67 3.80 10.15 -13.88
C LEU A 67 4.27 8.80 -13.32
N ARG A 68 3.40 8.08 -12.63
CA ARG A 68 3.72 6.76 -12.06
C ARG A 68 4.09 5.75 -13.14
N ARG A 69 3.35 5.75 -14.24
CA ARG A 69 3.60 4.88 -15.38
C ARG A 69 4.93 5.18 -16.08
N ALA A 70 5.27 6.45 -16.25
CA ALA A 70 6.52 6.85 -16.89
C ALA A 70 7.74 6.50 -16.02
N ILE A 71 7.69 6.80 -14.71
CA ILE A 71 8.73 6.43 -13.76
C ILE A 71 8.94 4.91 -13.71
N GLY A 72 7.86 4.13 -13.64
CA GLY A 72 7.95 2.68 -13.62
C GLY A 72 8.55 2.10 -14.90
N ARG A 73 8.27 2.68 -16.06
CA ARG A 73 8.87 2.25 -17.34
C ARG A 73 10.37 2.52 -17.41
N GLU A 74 10.84 3.67 -16.92
CA GLU A 74 12.27 3.99 -16.93
C GLU A 74 13.03 3.12 -15.92
N GLU A 75 12.50 2.90 -14.73
CA GLU A 75 13.06 1.96 -13.77
C GLU A 75 13.15 0.53 -14.35
N MET A 76 12.22 0.15 -15.22
CA MET A 76 12.25 -1.12 -15.97
C MET A 76 13.25 -1.13 -17.13
N SER A 77 13.57 0.01 -17.74
CA SER A 77 14.48 0.09 -18.89
C SER A 77 15.96 0.18 -18.51
N THR A 78 16.26 0.66 -17.30
CA THR A 78 17.60 0.76 -16.77
C THR A 78 18.07 -0.58 -16.23
N SER A 79 18.75 -1.33 -17.08
CA SER A 79 19.63 -2.48 -16.79
C SER A 79 19.01 -3.75 -16.18
N ALA A 80 19.29 -4.87 -16.78
CA ALA A 80 19.04 -6.27 -16.36
C ALA A 80 17.64 -6.84 -16.54
N GLN A 81 16.65 -6.07 -16.96
CA GLN A 81 15.25 -6.55 -17.03
C GLN A 81 14.86 -7.16 -18.37
N VAL A 82 15.66 -6.98 -19.42
CA VAL A 82 15.44 -7.62 -20.73
C VAL A 82 15.63 -9.14 -20.64
N GLU A 83 16.48 -9.63 -19.76
CA GLU A 83 16.67 -11.07 -19.54
C GLU A 83 15.55 -11.72 -18.71
N VAL A 84 14.92 -10.99 -17.80
CA VAL A 84 13.86 -11.52 -16.92
C VAL A 84 12.59 -11.84 -17.70
N ARG A 85 12.23 -11.06 -18.72
CA ARG A 85 11.05 -11.34 -19.56
C ARG A 85 11.14 -12.63 -20.39
N ARG A 86 12.36 -13.13 -20.69
CA ARG A 86 12.56 -14.40 -21.41
C ARG A 86 12.40 -15.65 -20.53
N ASN A 87 12.56 -15.53 -19.21
CA ASN A 87 12.54 -16.66 -18.28
C ASN A 87 11.20 -16.92 -17.57
N VAL A 88 10.18 -16.10 -17.80
CA VAL A 88 8.85 -16.27 -17.15
C VAL A 88 8.12 -17.53 -17.62
N ASN A 89 8.48 -18.08 -18.78
CA ASN A 89 7.83 -19.28 -19.33
C ASN A 89 8.42 -20.61 -18.87
N THR A 90 9.43 -20.62 -18.00
CA THR A 90 10.12 -21.85 -17.55
C THR A 90 10.01 -22.16 -16.06
N LEU A 91 9.03 -21.56 -15.34
CA LEU A 91 8.74 -22.01 -13.99
C LEU A 91 8.11 -23.41 -14.01
N PRO A 92 8.65 -24.38 -13.23
CA PRO A 92 8.11 -25.73 -13.19
C PRO A 92 6.65 -25.72 -12.78
N LYS A 93 5.79 -26.40 -13.55
CA LYS A 93 4.34 -26.60 -13.26
C LYS A 93 4.04 -27.33 -11.94
N GLN A 94 5.01 -27.49 -11.05
CA GLN A 94 4.89 -28.25 -9.79
C GLN A 94 4.23 -27.50 -8.62
N PHE A 95 3.92 -26.21 -8.76
CA PHE A 95 3.34 -25.43 -7.66
C PHE A 95 1.80 -25.32 -7.64
N GLY A 96 1.13 -25.95 -8.58
CA GLY A 96 -0.34 -25.96 -8.63
C GLY A 96 -0.96 -27.01 -7.74
N ARG A 97 -0.99 -26.82 -6.43
CA ARG A 97 -1.80 -27.51 -5.40
C ARG A 97 -1.17 -27.49 -4.00
N VAL A 98 -0.69 -26.34 -3.54
CA VAL A 98 0.04 -26.25 -2.26
C VAL A 98 -0.88 -26.10 -1.04
N SER A 99 -2.18 -25.85 -1.20
CA SER A 99 -3.07 -25.77 -0.03
C SER A 99 -3.22 -27.10 0.77
N ARG A 100 -2.71 -28.23 0.25
CA ARG A 100 -2.75 -29.54 0.93
C ARG A 100 -1.40 -30.09 1.42
N LYS A 101 -0.26 -29.48 1.07
CA LYS A 101 1.08 -30.02 1.38
C LYS A 101 2.04 -29.05 2.07
N LEU A 102 1.56 -28.05 2.78
CA LEU A 102 2.41 -27.23 3.67
C LEU A 102 2.76 -27.94 4.99
N LYS A 103 2.70 -29.26 5.04
CA LYS A 103 3.26 -30.06 6.13
C LYS A 103 4.72 -30.38 5.81
N GLU A 104 5.65 -29.76 6.54
CA GLU A 104 7.02 -30.22 6.75
C GLU A 104 8.03 -30.15 5.58
N THR A 105 7.85 -29.28 4.59
CA THR A 105 8.93 -29.09 3.62
C THR A 105 9.83 -27.93 4.06
N PRO A 106 11.15 -28.12 4.21
CA PRO A 106 12.07 -27.01 4.46
C PRO A 106 11.93 -25.96 3.35
N VAL A 107 11.99 -24.67 3.72
CA VAL A 107 11.96 -23.60 2.73
C VAL A 107 13.12 -23.81 1.76
N PRO A 108 12.88 -23.86 0.44
CA PRO A 108 13.94 -24.13 -0.52
C PRO A 108 15.05 -23.09 -0.40
N GLN A 109 16.31 -23.54 -0.32
CA GLN A 109 17.46 -22.65 -0.36
C GLN A 109 17.40 -21.75 -1.59
N GLY A 110 17.68 -20.44 -1.44
CA GLY A 110 17.60 -19.47 -2.53
C GLY A 110 16.16 -19.05 -2.91
N LEU A 111 15.15 -19.31 -2.06
CA LEU A 111 13.78 -18.88 -2.34
C LEU A 111 13.68 -17.37 -2.45
N LEU A 112 14.31 -16.63 -1.53
CA LEU A 112 14.29 -15.16 -1.55
C LEU A 112 14.81 -14.62 -2.87
N GLU A 113 15.98 -15.09 -3.30
CA GLU A 113 16.64 -14.66 -4.54
C GLU A 113 15.74 -14.89 -5.75
N ARG A 114 15.09 -16.05 -5.84
CA ARG A 114 14.16 -16.37 -6.93
C ARG A 114 12.90 -15.52 -6.90
N VAL A 115 12.38 -15.23 -5.71
CA VAL A 115 11.16 -14.40 -5.56
C VAL A 115 11.46 -12.97 -5.94
N VAL A 116 12.51 -12.36 -5.40
CA VAL A 116 12.83 -10.93 -5.62
C VAL A 116 13.29 -10.63 -7.05
N GLN A 117 13.72 -11.62 -7.81
CA GLN A 117 13.99 -11.45 -9.25
C GLN A 117 12.73 -11.07 -10.04
N GLN A 118 11.53 -11.43 -9.56
CA GLN A 118 10.26 -11.14 -10.21
C GLN A 118 9.70 -9.78 -9.78
N ARG A 119 10.52 -8.73 -9.80
CA ARG A 119 10.18 -7.38 -9.38
C ARG A 119 8.72 -7.00 -9.69
N TRP A 120 8.06 -6.33 -8.75
CA TRP A 120 6.74 -5.77 -8.94
C TRP A 120 6.73 -4.37 -8.35
N HIS A 121 6.91 -3.37 -9.23
CA HIS A 121 7.04 -1.98 -8.84
C HIS A 121 5.69 -1.40 -8.39
N PRO A 122 5.68 -0.36 -7.54
CA PRO A 122 4.45 0.34 -7.18
C PRO A 122 3.63 0.83 -8.37
N SER A 123 4.30 1.28 -9.45
CA SER A 123 3.66 1.66 -10.72
C SER A 123 2.96 0.48 -11.41
N ASP A 124 3.61 -0.70 -11.44
CA ASP A 124 2.99 -1.91 -11.99
C ASP A 124 1.80 -2.37 -11.14
N MET A 125 1.91 -2.23 -9.80
CA MET A 125 0.81 -2.52 -8.87
C MET A 125 -0.39 -1.63 -9.17
N TRP A 126 -0.13 -0.34 -9.42
CA TRP A 126 -1.16 0.63 -9.79
C TRP A 126 -1.85 0.26 -11.11
N GLU A 127 -1.07 -0.12 -12.12
CA GLU A 127 -1.60 -0.57 -13.41
C GLU A 127 -2.37 -1.91 -13.29
N ASP A 128 -1.86 -2.84 -12.49
CA ASP A 128 -2.45 -4.17 -12.24
C ASP A 128 -3.67 -4.10 -11.28
N SER A 129 -3.95 -2.94 -10.65
CA SER A 129 -5.03 -2.79 -9.67
C SER A 129 -6.40 -3.03 -10.33
N PRO A 130 -7.20 -4.00 -9.85
CA PRO A 130 -8.52 -4.29 -10.38
C PRO A 130 -9.48 -3.11 -10.27
N ASP A 131 -9.47 -2.41 -9.12
CA ASP A 131 -10.16 -1.14 -8.95
C ASP A 131 -9.17 -0.01 -9.25
N LYS A 132 -9.51 0.83 -10.23
CA LYS A 132 -8.64 1.92 -10.66
C LYS A 132 -8.55 2.99 -9.58
N LEU A 133 -7.32 3.27 -9.16
CA LEU A 133 -7.01 4.28 -8.18
C LEU A 133 -6.83 5.61 -8.93
N LEU A 134 -7.90 6.38 -9.04
CA LEU A 134 -7.92 7.64 -9.80
C LEU A 134 -7.82 8.88 -8.91
N ASP A 135 -7.90 8.69 -7.59
CA ASP A 135 -7.87 9.79 -6.62
C ASP A 135 -6.44 10.29 -6.36
N ASP A 136 -6.37 11.50 -5.84
CA ASP A 136 -5.15 12.13 -5.32
C ASP A 136 -4.67 11.54 -3.98
N CYS A 137 -5.11 10.33 -3.63
CA CYS A 137 -4.94 9.60 -2.38
C CYS A 137 -5.72 10.12 -1.15
N THR A 138 -6.41 11.25 -1.21
CA THR A 138 -7.11 11.83 -0.04
C THR A 138 -8.24 10.94 0.49
N ASN A 139 -8.82 10.10 -0.36
CA ASN A 139 -9.92 9.19 -0.06
C ASN A 139 -9.52 7.70 0.03
N ASP A 140 -8.26 7.36 -0.15
CA ASP A 140 -7.76 5.98 -0.11
C ASP A 140 -8.08 5.26 1.22
N TRP A 141 -8.11 6.01 2.33
CA TRP A 141 -8.48 5.48 3.64
C TRP A 141 -9.88 4.87 3.68
N ARG A 142 -10.82 5.40 2.88
CA ARG A 142 -12.18 4.88 2.75
C ARG A 142 -12.18 3.51 2.08
N LYS A 143 -11.33 3.32 1.06
CA LYS A 143 -11.16 2.04 0.37
C LYS A 143 -10.61 0.98 1.33
N VAL A 144 -9.64 1.32 2.18
CA VAL A 144 -9.14 0.39 3.22
C VAL A 144 -10.21 0.07 4.25
N LEU A 145 -11.01 1.06 4.68
CA LEU A 145 -12.13 0.81 5.59
C LEU A 145 -13.23 -0.05 4.95
N ALA A 146 -13.46 0.07 3.65
CA ALA A 146 -14.43 -0.75 2.93
C ALA A 146 -14.08 -2.26 2.91
N LEU A 147 -12.87 -2.62 3.31
CA LEU A 147 -12.50 -4.03 3.54
C LEU A 147 -13.14 -4.64 4.81
N PHE A 148 -13.69 -3.81 5.70
CA PHE A 148 -14.37 -4.23 6.93
C PHE A 148 -15.87 -4.13 6.77
N GLU A 149 -16.62 -4.93 7.55
CA GLU A 149 -18.07 -4.87 7.59
C GLU A 149 -18.55 -3.59 8.31
N PRO A 150 -19.74 -3.06 8.01
CA PRO A 150 -20.25 -1.81 8.59
C PRO A 150 -20.22 -1.74 10.12
N ASP A 151 -20.44 -2.88 10.80
CA ASP A 151 -20.50 -2.98 12.26
C ASP A 151 -19.18 -3.44 12.88
N ASP A 152 -18.15 -3.72 12.08
CA ASP A 152 -16.83 -4.05 12.60
C ASP A 152 -16.25 -2.86 13.35
N VAL A 153 -15.83 -3.07 14.59
CA VAL A 153 -15.11 -2.05 15.35
C VAL A 153 -13.67 -2.01 14.88
N VAL A 154 -13.28 -0.91 14.26
CA VAL A 154 -11.93 -0.66 13.72
C VAL A 154 -11.22 0.39 14.55
N TRP A 155 -9.96 0.15 14.85
CA TRP A 155 -9.10 1.14 15.51
C TRP A 155 -8.42 2.03 14.46
N ILE A 156 -8.48 3.37 14.66
CA ILE A 156 -7.73 4.35 13.87
C ILE A 156 -7.16 5.42 14.81
N GLY A 157 -5.87 5.77 14.61
CA GLY A 157 -5.23 6.78 15.45
C GLY A 157 -3.76 7.04 15.10
N ALA A 158 -3.03 7.63 16.05
CA ALA A 158 -1.57 7.71 16.02
C ALA A 158 -0.95 6.44 16.64
N ILE A 159 0.34 6.20 16.39
CA ILE A 159 1.04 5.02 16.94
C ILE A 159 0.99 4.98 18.48
N THR A 160 0.96 6.14 19.11
CA THR A 160 0.90 6.32 20.58
C THR A 160 -0.48 6.12 21.17
N ASP A 161 -1.54 6.08 20.35
CA ASP A 161 -2.93 5.94 20.79
C ASP A 161 -3.27 4.47 21.09
N SER A 162 -2.55 3.86 22.03
CA SER A 162 -2.69 2.44 22.35
C SER A 162 -3.71 2.14 23.45
N GLY A 163 -4.20 3.15 24.15
CA GLY A 163 -5.15 3.03 25.28
C GLY A 163 -5.05 4.19 26.26
N GLY A 164 -5.83 4.11 27.34
CA GLY A 164 -5.90 5.10 28.40
C GLY A 164 -7.27 5.77 28.51
N ALA A 165 -7.44 6.77 29.39
CA ALA A 165 -8.73 7.39 29.76
C ALA A 165 -9.57 7.93 28.58
N ASN A 166 -8.99 8.14 27.41
CA ASN A 166 -9.67 8.56 26.16
C ASN A 166 -9.46 7.56 25.01
N GLY A 167 -9.03 6.34 25.31
CA GLY A 167 -8.70 5.33 24.29
C GLY A 167 -9.90 4.95 23.44
N GLY A 168 -11.10 4.88 24.00
CA GLY A 168 -12.32 4.47 23.33
C GLY A 168 -12.68 5.27 22.09
N LYS A 169 -12.31 6.55 22.00
CA LYS A 169 -12.56 7.40 20.83
C LYS A 169 -11.90 6.92 19.54
N HIS A 170 -10.86 6.08 19.65
CA HIS A 170 -10.13 5.50 18.53
C HIS A 170 -10.72 4.17 18.04
N PHE A 171 -11.78 3.66 18.71
CA PHE A 171 -12.46 2.41 18.37
C PHE A 171 -13.92 2.72 18.00
N LYS A 172 -14.23 2.69 16.72
CA LYS A 172 -15.58 2.95 16.21
C LYS A 172 -15.96 1.90 15.19
N ALA A 173 -17.27 1.71 14.99
CA ALA A 173 -17.76 0.92 13.89
C ALA A 173 -17.28 1.52 12.55
N GLN A 174 -16.97 0.66 11.57
CA GLN A 174 -16.53 1.06 10.24
C GLN A 174 -17.43 2.17 9.65
N LYS A 175 -18.77 1.96 9.70
CA LYS A 175 -19.77 2.93 9.22
C LYS A 175 -19.71 4.29 9.91
N GLU A 176 -19.26 4.35 11.17
CA GLU A 176 -19.11 5.62 11.90
C GLU A 176 -17.87 6.39 11.43
N TRP A 177 -16.77 5.68 11.19
CA TRP A 177 -15.59 6.28 10.59
C TRP A 177 -15.88 6.89 9.22
N LEU A 178 -16.64 6.18 8.37
CA LEU A 178 -16.97 6.62 7.01
C LEU A 178 -17.86 7.89 6.95
N ARG A 179 -18.48 8.30 8.08
CA ARG A 179 -19.19 9.59 8.16
C ARG A 179 -18.26 10.81 8.17
N GLY A 180 -16.98 10.60 8.55
CA GLY A 180 -15.97 11.66 8.52
C GLY A 180 -15.59 12.06 7.09
N SER A 181 -15.18 13.30 6.88
CA SER A 181 -14.75 13.83 5.57
C SER A 181 -13.24 13.69 5.34
N VAL A 182 -12.44 13.51 6.40
CA VAL A 182 -10.99 13.43 6.33
C VAL A 182 -10.49 12.14 6.99
N CYS A 183 -9.28 11.71 6.60
CA CYS A 183 -8.64 10.56 7.21
C CYS A 183 -8.45 10.79 8.73
N PRO A 184 -9.00 9.91 9.58
CA PRO A 184 -9.02 10.15 11.04
C PRO A 184 -7.69 9.84 11.75
N GLY A 185 -6.71 9.25 11.09
CA GLY A 185 -5.42 8.94 11.69
C GLY A 185 -4.44 8.25 10.75
N ALA A 186 -3.16 8.29 11.11
CA ALA A 186 -2.07 7.78 10.29
C ALA A 186 -1.88 6.25 10.37
N PHE A 187 -2.61 5.58 11.28
CA PHE A 187 -2.51 4.14 11.51
C PHE A 187 -3.88 3.51 11.72
N THR A 188 -3.99 2.24 11.35
CA THR A 188 -5.11 1.36 11.65
C THR A 188 -4.59 -0.02 12.07
N CYS A 189 -5.49 -0.95 12.40
CA CYS A 189 -5.16 -2.37 12.60
C CYS A 189 -5.85 -3.24 11.56
N PRO A 190 -5.20 -4.32 11.11
CA PRO A 190 -5.79 -5.27 10.18
C PRO A 190 -6.81 -6.23 10.85
N SER A 191 -7.08 -6.02 12.13
CA SER A 191 -8.01 -6.79 12.96
C SER A 191 -9.18 -5.93 13.41
N THR A 192 -10.32 -6.57 13.70
CA THR A 192 -11.46 -5.92 14.37
C THR A 192 -11.35 -6.06 15.88
N PHE A 193 -12.04 -5.21 16.62
CA PHE A 193 -12.01 -5.15 18.08
C PHE A 193 -13.39 -5.44 18.68
N LYS A 194 -13.40 -5.81 19.95
CA LYS A 194 -14.63 -6.02 20.70
C LYS A 194 -15.33 -4.68 20.93
N VAL A 195 -16.67 -4.68 20.93
CA VAL A 195 -17.45 -3.49 21.28
C VAL A 195 -17.10 -3.03 22.70
N GLY A 196 -16.99 -1.71 22.90
CA GLY A 196 -16.61 -1.13 24.18
C GLY A 196 -15.12 -1.20 24.51
N THR A 197 -14.28 -1.57 23.53
CA THR A 197 -12.82 -1.59 23.72
C THR A 197 -12.25 -0.18 23.87
N GLU A 198 -11.36 -0.02 24.84
CA GLU A 198 -10.62 1.22 25.13
C GLU A 198 -9.10 1.08 24.94
N SER A 199 -8.63 -0.14 24.66
CA SER A 199 -7.21 -0.43 24.55
C SER A 199 -6.90 -1.30 23.34
N ARG A 200 -5.87 -0.93 22.57
CA ARG A 200 -5.33 -1.69 21.46
C ARG A 200 -4.41 -2.81 21.96
N SER A 201 -5.01 -3.88 22.45
CA SER A 201 -4.32 -5.07 22.98
C SER A 201 -4.77 -6.33 22.24
N GLY A 202 -3.97 -7.40 22.30
CA GLY A 202 -4.35 -8.69 21.73
C GLY A 202 -5.64 -9.26 22.33
N ALA A 203 -5.89 -9.01 23.63
CA ALA A 203 -7.09 -9.46 24.33
C ALA A 203 -8.37 -8.72 23.89
N SER A 204 -8.23 -7.50 23.35
CA SER A 204 -9.31 -6.67 22.84
C SER A 204 -9.71 -7.02 21.40
N VAL A 205 -8.90 -7.80 20.68
CA VAL A 205 -9.19 -8.21 19.30
C VAL A 205 -10.38 -9.15 19.28
N ALA A 206 -11.36 -8.85 18.42
CA ALA A 206 -12.50 -9.71 18.16
C ALA A 206 -12.20 -10.73 17.07
N GLN A 207 -11.64 -10.26 15.93
CA GLN A 207 -11.32 -11.11 14.80
C GLN A 207 -10.07 -10.60 14.08
N ARG A 208 -9.23 -11.51 13.65
CA ARG A 208 -8.11 -11.24 12.75
C ARG A 208 -8.60 -11.41 11.32
N ARG A 209 -8.90 -10.30 10.64
CA ARG A 209 -9.43 -10.34 9.27
C ARG A 209 -8.31 -10.41 8.25
N TYR A 210 -7.26 -9.63 8.46
CA TYR A 210 -6.17 -9.49 7.50
C TYR A 210 -4.82 -9.74 8.16
N LEU A 211 -3.86 -10.18 7.36
CA LEU A 211 -2.44 -10.20 7.66
C LEU A 211 -1.79 -9.10 6.83
N VAL A 212 -1.15 -8.16 7.48
CA VAL A 212 -0.29 -7.20 6.78
C VAL A 212 1.11 -7.77 6.70
N VAL A 213 1.69 -7.75 5.51
CA VAL A 213 3.06 -8.16 5.24
C VAL A 213 3.86 -6.94 4.82
N GLU A 214 5.01 -6.74 5.44
CA GLU A 214 5.93 -5.65 5.14
C GLU A 214 7.38 -6.08 5.32
N SER A 215 8.32 -5.23 4.88
CA SER A 215 9.75 -5.40 5.13
C SER A 215 10.45 -4.05 5.18
N ASP A 216 11.26 -3.84 6.23
CA ASP A 216 12.19 -2.69 6.31
C ASP A 216 13.54 -2.97 5.61
N LEU A 217 13.77 -4.21 5.15
CA LEU A 217 15.03 -4.67 4.57
C LEU A 217 15.02 -4.77 3.05
N LEU A 218 13.84 -5.00 2.46
CA LEU A 218 13.65 -5.11 1.02
C LEU A 218 13.28 -3.77 0.41
N LYS A 219 13.70 -3.54 -0.84
CA LYS A 219 13.21 -2.41 -1.64
C LYS A 219 11.74 -2.61 -1.98
N LYS A 220 11.04 -1.54 -2.38
CA LYS A 220 9.59 -1.60 -2.68
C LYS A 220 9.25 -2.60 -3.78
N ASP A 221 10.04 -2.69 -4.83
CA ASP A 221 9.88 -3.64 -5.91
C ASP A 221 10.16 -5.09 -5.49
N GLU A 222 11.09 -5.30 -4.55
CA GLU A 222 11.43 -6.61 -3.99
C GLU A 222 10.31 -7.12 -3.06
N ILE A 223 9.82 -6.28 -2.14
CA ILE A 223 8.68 -6.67 -1.30
C ILE A 223 7.41 -6.84 -2.15
N GLY A 224 7.25 -6.06 -3.22
CA GLY A 224 6.20 -6.27 -4.22
C GLY A 224 6.27 -7.64 -4.86
N ALA A 225 7.47 -8.12 -5.21
CA ALA A 225 7.65 -9.48 -5.72
C ALA A 225 7.22 -10.54 -4.69
N VAL A 226 7.51 -10.31 -3.39
CA VAL A 226 7.02 -11.18 -2.31
C VAL A 226 5.49 -11.16 -2.25
N PHE A 227 4.85 -10.00 -2.39
CA PHE A 227 3.37 -9.90 -2.42
C PHE A 227 2.79 -10.69 -3.59
N ARG A 228 3.34 -10.52 -4.80
CA ARG A 228 2.91 -11.27 -5.99
C ARG A 228 3.08 -12.77 -5.82
N TRP A 229 4.18 -13.19 -5.21
CA TRP A 229 4.42 -14.60 -4.90
C TRP A 229 3.44 -15.13 -3.85
N LEU A 230 3.24 -14.38 -2.74
CA LEU A 230 2.35 -14.76 -1.64
C LEU A 230 0.88 -14.81 -2.08
N ASN A 231 0.49 -13.97 -3.06
CA ASN A 231 -0.87 -13.95 -3.61
C ASN A 231 -1.28 -15.27 -4.30
N LYS A 232 -0.34 -16.17 -4.55
CA LYS A 232 -0.65 -17.54 -5.01
C LYS A 232 -1.25 -18.43 -3.92
N TYR A 233 -1.15 -18.00 -2.65
CA TYR A 233 -1.53 -18.77 -1.47
C TYR A 233 -2.54 -18.04 -0.57
N LEU A 234 -2.45 -16.72 -0.50
CA LEU A 234 -3.33 -15.86 0.29
C LEU A 234 -3.84 -14.75 -0.61
N THR A 235 -5.12 -14.49 -0.56
CA THR A 235 -5.74 -13.41 -1.33
C THR A 235 -5.18 -12.05 -0.93
N LEU A 236 -4.64 -11.30 -1.88
CA LEU A 236 -4.23 -9.92 -1.72
C LEU A 236 -5.45 -8.99 -1.91
N TRP A 237 -5.63 -8.03 -1.01
CA TRP A 237 -6.73 -7.07 -1.03
C TRP A 237 -6.28 -5.66 -1.33
N ALA A 238 -5.15 -5.25 -0.77
CA ALA A 238 -4.63 -3.90 -0.94
C ALA A 238 -3.11 -3.86 -0.75
N VAL A 239 -2.47 -2.89 -1.38
CA VAL A 239 -1.09 -2.50 -1.07
C VAL A 239 -1.06 -1.02 -0.78
N VAL A 240 -0.57 -0.67 0.42
CA VAL A 240 -0.39 0.70 0.87
C VAL A 240 1.08 1.07 0.78
N ASP A 241 1.40 2.09 0.01
CA ASP A 241 2.70 2.76 0.12
C ASP A 241 2.73 3.58 1.42
N THR A 242 3.75 3.36 2.24
CA THR A 242 3.85 3.97 3.57
C THR A 242 4.33 5.42 3.55
N GLY A 243 4.54 6.01 2.37
CA GLY A 243 5.16 7.33 2.22
C GLY A 243 6.63 7.37 2.65
N GLY A 244 7.29 6.22 2.68
CA GLY A 244 8.69 6.03 3.06
C GLY A 244 9.30 4.83 2.34
N LYS A 245 10.07 4.00 3.05
CA LYS A 245 10.85 2.90 2.44
C LYS A 245 10.03 1.65 2.14
N SER A 246 8.91 1.41 2.84
CA SER A 246 8.22 0.12 2.82
C SER A 246 6.83 0.20 2.16
N LEU A 247 6.35 -0.97 1.73
CA LEU A 247 4.97 -1.21 1.33
C LEU A 247 4.29 -2.13 2.35
N HIS A 248 2.99 -1.95 2.58
CA HIS A 248 2.14 -2.82 3.37
C HIS A 248 1.18 -3.58 2.48
N GLY A 249 1.40 -4.87 2.27
CA GLY A 249 0.49 -5.77 1.55
C GLY A 249 -0.56 -6.35 2.49
N TRP A 250 -1.83 -6.13 2.21
CA TRP A 250 -2.97 -6.62 2.99
C TRP A 250 -3.49 -7.93 2.40
N PHE A 251 -3.33 -9.03 3.13
CA PHE A 251 -3.74 -10.37 2.73
C PHE A 251 -4.86 -10.90 3.63
N SER A 252 -5.67 -11.82 3.11
CA SER A 252 -6.57 -12.60 3.96
C SER A 252 -5.80 -13.24 5.11
N TYR A 253 -6.33 -13.16 6.34
CA TYR A 253 -5.68 -13.81 7.47
C TYR A 253 -5.70 -15.33 7.31
N PRO A 254 -4.56 -16.02 7.41
CA PRO A 254 -4.50 -17.47 7.20
C PRO A 254 -5.24 -18.21 8.31
N LYS A 255 -6.07 -19.22 7.93
CA LYS A 255 -6.84 -20.03 8.88
C LYS A 255 -5.98 -21.16 9.51
N LYS A 256 -4.88 -21.55 8.88
CA LYS A 256 -4.04 -22.69 9.28
C LYS A 256 -2.55 -22.39 9.03
N ASN A 257 -1.68 -23.14 9.67
CA ASN A 257 -0.23 -23.11 9.46
C ASN A 257 0.44 -21.74 9.74
N ILE A 258 -0.11 -20.96 10.67
CA ILE A 258 0.39 -19.61 11.02
C ILE A 258 1.88 -19.65 11.44
N PRO A 259 2.35 -20.56 12.32
CA PRO A 259 3.76 -20.61 12.70
C PRO A 259 4.70 -20.81 11.52
N MET A 260 4.36 -21.71 10.60
CA MET A 260 5.16 -21.99 9.42
C MET A 260 5.16 -20.81 8.43
N LEU A 261 4.00 -20.14 8.23
CA LEU A 261 3.93 -18.95 7.40
C LEU A 261 4.77 -17.82 8.01
N LYS A 262 4.74 -17.66 9.33
CA LYS A 262 5.54 -16.66 10.03
C LYS A 262 7.03 -16.91 9.84
N GLU A 263 7.48 -18.16 9.97
CA GLU A 263 8.86 -18.57 9.72
C GLU A 263 9.27 -18.30 8.27
N LEU A 264 8.44 -18.71 7.31
CA LEU A 264 8.65 -18.50 5.88
C LEU A 264 8.80 -17.01 5.53
N LEU A 265 7.89 -16.16 6.03
CA LEU A 265 7.96 -14.71 5.81
C LEU A 265 9.18 -14.10 6.47
N GLY A 266 9.62 -14.60 7.64
CA GLY A 266 10.89 -14.21 8.25
C GLY A 266 12.10 -14.53 7.37
N GLN A 267 12.13 -15.70 6.74
CA GLN A 267 13.18 -16.08 5.78
C GLN A 267 13.13 -15.22 4.49
N LEU A 268 11.95 -14.73 4.10
CA LEU A 268 11.77 -13.77 3.02
C LEU A 268 12.02 -12.31 3.47
N ARG A 269 12.66 -12.11 4.64
CA ARG A 269 13.00 -10.78 5.23
C ARG A 269 11.80 -9.88 5.52
N CYS A 270 10.61 -10.46 5.72
CA CYS A 270 9.44 -9.71 6.15
C CYS A 270 9.42 -9.53 7.68
N ASP A 271 8.79 -8.44 8.16
CA ASP A 271 8.65 -8.21 9.60
C ASP A 271 7.61 -9.15 10.23
N THR A 272 8.10 -10.10 11.02
CA THR A 272 7.25 -11.08 11.70
C THR A 272 6.46 -10.52 12.89
N LYS A 273 6.73 -9.27 13.33
CA LYS A 273 5.92 -8.57 14.35
C LYS A 273 4.51 -8.29 13.84
N MET A 274 4.33 -8.20 12.52
CA MET A 274 3.02 -8.00 11.88
C MET A 274 2.05 -9.17 12.11
N PHE A 275 2.53 -10.30 12.61
CA PHE A 275 1.66 -11.37 13.14
C PHE A 275 1.05 -11.06 14.52
N GLY A 276 1.38 -9.94 15.13
CA GLY A 276 0.72 -9.46 16.35
C GLY A 276 -0.76 -9.13 16.11
N ALA A 277 -1.66 -9.62 16.98
CA ALA A 277 -3.11 -9.46 16.76
C ALA A 277 -3.57 -8.00 16.71
N SER A 278 -2.93 -7.12 17.49
CA SER A 278 -3.23 -5.69 17.58
C SER A 278 -2.12 -4.82 16.99
N GLN A 279 -1.27 -5.39 16.12
CA GLN A 279 -0.18 -4.67 15.49
C GLN A 279 -0.74 -3.58 14.55
N PRO A 280 -0.36 -2.30 14.74
CA PRO A 280 -0.80 -1.24 13.84
C PRO A 280 -0.06 -1.30 12.51
N CYS A 281 -0.73 -0.87 11.46
CA CYS A 281 -0.18 -0.68 10.13
C CYS A 281 -0.56 0.71 9.60
N ARG A 282 0.09 1.14 8.54
CA ARG A 282 -0.14 2.46 7.96
C ARG A 282 -1.52 2.56 7.32
N MET A 283 -2.20 3.70 7.58
CA MET A 283 -3.46 4.08 6.95
C MET A 283 -3.15 4.99 5.76
N PRO A 284 -3.65 4.73 4.54
CA PRO A 284 -3.47 5.66 3.43
C PRO A 284 -4.19 6.98 3.70
N SER A 285 -3.94 7.99 2.88
CA SER A 285 -4.43 9.37 3.00
C SER A 285 -3.86 10.15 4.18
N ALA A 286 -2.88 9.60 4.90
CA ALA A 286 -2.19 10.32 5.95
C ALA A 286 -0.81 10.78 5.49
N ARG A 287 -0.38 11.95 5.96
CA ARG A 287 0.93 12.50 5.61
C ARG A 287 2.02 11.92 6.53
N ARG A 288 3.16 11.57 5.94
CA ARG A 288 4.37 11.14 6.67
C ARG A 288 5.57 11.93 6.19
N GLY A 289 6.05 12.85 7.02
CA GLY A 289 7.10 13.76 6.60
C GLY A 289 6.66 14.56 5.38
N LYS A 290 7.40 14.43 4.28
CA LYS A 290 7.08 15.09 3.00
C LYS A 290 6.19 14.24 2.07
N GLY A 291 6.08 12.93 2.31
CA GLY A 291 5.32 11.98 1.47
C GLY A 291 3.91 11.69 2.00
N TRP A 292 3.06 11.17 1.14
CA TRP A 292 1.74 10.66 1.47
C TRP A 292 1.76 9.14 1.62
N GLN A 293 0.97 8.62 2.55
CA GLN A 293 0.61 7.21 2.57
C GLN A 293 -0.55 7.03 1.59
N SER A 294 -0.37 6.18 0.58
CA SER A 294 -1.34 6.04 -0.51
C SER A 294 -1.57 4.57 -0.87
N LEU A 295 -2.73 4.25 -1.44
CA LEU A 295 -2.94 2.96 -2.09
C LEU A 295 -2.17 2.93 -3.42
N VAL A 296 -1.48 1.81 -3.67
CA VAL A 296 -0.86 1.50 -4.97
C VAL A 296 -1.47 0.27 -5.62
N PHE A 297 -2.35 -0.44 -4.89
CA PHE A 297 -3.13 -1.57 -5.39
C PHE A 297 -4.39 -1.75 -4.54
N TYR A 298 -5.54 -2.02 -5.17
CA TYR A 298 -6.78 -2.28 -4.47
C TYR A 298 -7.67 -3.27 -5.24
N ALA A 299 -8.12 -4.31 -4.54
CA ALA A 299 -8.97 -5.37 -5.07
C ALA A 299 -10.12 -5.63 -4.08
N PRO A 300 -11.25 -4.91 -4.16
CA PRO A 300 -12.34 -4.99 -3.17
C PRO A 300 -13.01 -6.36 -3.09
N GLU A 301 -12.91 -7.18 -4.13
CA GLU A 301 -13.42 -8.56 -4.17
C GLU A 301 -12.33 -9.61 -3.92
N GLY A 302 -11.12 -9.14 -3.58
CA GLY A 302 -9.95 -9.98 -3.47
C GLY A 302 -9.30 -10.27 -4.82
N TYR A 303 -7.96 -10.27 -4.84
CA TYR A 303 -7.20 -10.56 -6.04
C TYR A 303 -6.73 -12.02 -6.01
N ALA A 304 -7.45 -12.88 -6.72
CA ALA A 304 -6.99 -14.23 -7.02
C ALA A 304 -6.51 -14.25 -8.48
N ARG A 305 -5.21 -14.43 -8.72
CA ARG A 305 -4.74 -14.76 -10.07
C ARG A 305 -5.19 -16.18 -10.40
N SER A 306 -6.01 -16.29 -11.44
CA SER A 306 -6.32 -17.56 -12.12
C SER A 306 -5.07 -18.25 -12.66
#